data_cb27b04298c19eaf7fc8a60afbdc3f7d
#
_entry.id   cb27b04298c19eaf7fc8a60afbdc3f7d
#
_cell.length_a   1.000
_cell.length_b   1.000
_cell.length_c   1.000
_cell.angle_alpha   90.00
_cell.angle_beta   90.00
_cell.angle_gamma   90.00
#
_symmetry.space_group_name_H-M   'P 1'
#
loop_
_entity.id
_entity.type
_entity.pdbx_description
1 polymer ?
#
loop_
_entity_poly.entity_id
_entity_poly.type
_entity_poly.pdbx_seq_one_letter_code
_entity_poly.pdbx_strand_id
1 'polypeptide(L)'
;MGEIALFSAIAAYWYIWLIIGILLIIANWMIFTKAGEPGWKSIIPLYNTYIQYKIAWGNGWLFLLNFIPIVNIVISIVFEVKLAKAFGQSGDFAVGLIFLPNIFRLILGFGSARYIGPQ
;
A
#
# COMPACT_ATOMS: atom_id res chain seq x y z
N MET A 1 25.46 -18.13 20.36
CA MET A 1 24.90 -19.25 19.58
C MET A 1 23.53 -18.89 19.02
N GLY A 2 22.58 -18.41 19.84
CA GLY A 2 21.25 -18.07 19.38
C GLY A 2 21.21 -16.95 18.34
N GLU A 3 22.07 -15.94 18.47
CA GLU A 3 22.13 -14.82 17.52
C GLU A 3 22.64 -15.28 16.17
N ILE A 4 23.60 -16.19 16.13
CA ILE A 4 24.13 -16.76 14.89
C ILE A 4 23.06 -17.61 14.20
N ALA A 5 22.32 -18.39 14.96
CA ALA A 5 21.23 -19.21 14.42
C ALA A 5 20.12 -18.34 13.82
N LEU A 6 19.75 -17.26 14.52
CA LEU A 6 18.75 -16.33 14.05
C LEU A 6 19.22 -15.63 12.77
N PHE A 7 20.45 -15.15 12.74
CA PHE A 7 21.03 -14.49 11.56
C PHE A 7 21.10 -15.46 10.39
N SER A 8 21.51 -16.70 10.63
CA SER A 8 21.55 -17.73 9.57
C SER A 8 20.17 -18.04 9.01
N ALA A 9 19.14 -18.10 9.88
CA ALA A 9 17.77 -18.32 9.46
C ALA A 9 17.28 -17.17 8.57
N ILE A 10 17.54 -15.93 8.95
CA ILE A 10 17.16 -14.77 8.16
C ILE A 10 17.89 -14.79 6.81
N ALA A 11 19.18 -15.08 6.82
CA ALA A 11 19.98 -15.15 5.59
C ALA A 11 19.54 -16.29 4.70
N ALA A 12 19.10 -17.43 5.24
CA ALA A 12 18.63 -18.58 4.47
C ALA A 12 17.29 -18.30 3.77
N TYR A 13 16.47 -17.40 4.33
CA TYR A 13 15.15 -17.10 3.80
C TYR A 13 15.08 -15.75 3.08
N TRP A 14 16.24 -15.16 2.71
CA TRP A 14 16.27 -13.88 2.01
C TRP A 14 15.46 -13.89 0.71
N TYR A 15 15.43 -15.02 0.01
CA TYR A 15 14.67 -15.15 -1.23
C TYR A 15 13.16 -15.02 -1.02
N ILE A 16 12.65 -15.40 0.17
CA ILE A 16 11.24 -15.23 0.50
C ILE A 16 10.91 -13.75 0.59
N TRP A 17 11.77 -12.97 1.24
CA TRP A 17 11.59 -11.52 1.33
C TRP A 17 11.68 -10.86 -0.03
N LEU A 18 12.58 -11.34 -0.88
CA LEU A 18 12.73 -10.85 -2.25
C LEU A 18 11.44 -11.11 -3.05
N ILE A 19 10.90 -12.31 -2.95
CA ILE A 19 9.66 -12.68 -3.65
C ILE A 19 8.49 -11.81 -3.16
N ILE A 20 8.35 -11.64 -1.84
CA ILE A 20 7.31 -10.78 -1.27
C ILE A 20 7.46 -9.34 -1.76
N GLY A 21 8.68 -8.84 -1.79
CA GLY A 21 8.97 -7.49 -2.29
C GLY A 21 8.58 -7.31 -3.76
N ILE A 22 8.90 -8.29 -4.59
CA ILE A 22 8.53 -8.27 -6.01
C ILE A 22 7.02 -8.33 -6.17
N LEU A 23 6.34 -9.19 -5.41
CA LEU A 23 4.89 -9.29 -5.45
C LEU A 23 4.22 -7.99 -5.02
N LEU A 24 4.77 -7.29 -4.01
CA LEU A 24 4.26 -5.99 -3.57
C LEU A 24 4.45 -4.91 -4.63
N ILE A 25 5.58 -4.92 -5.32
CA ILE A 25 5.82 -3.99 -6.44
C ILE A 25 4.78 -4.22 -7.54
N ILE A 26 4.56 -5.48 -7.90
CA ILE A 26 3.56 -5.83 -8.91
C ILE A 26 2.16 -5.45 -8.44
N ALA A 27 1.82 -5.70 -7.17
CA ALA A 27 0.51 -5.36 -6.62
C ALA A 27 0.25 -3.86 -6.67
N ASN A 28 1.24 -3.04 -6.28
CA ASN A 28 1.10 -1.59 -6.35
C ASN A 28 0.98 -1.10 -7.79
N TRP A 29 1.72 -1.71 -8.72
CA TRP A 29 1.59 -1.42 -10.14
C TRP A 29 0.17 -1.68 -10.62
N MET A 30 -0.40 -2.83 -10.23
CA MET A 30 -1.77 -3.20 -10.60
C MET A 30 -2.81 -2.28 -9.96
N ILE A 31 -2.61 -1.87 -8.71
CA ILE A 31 -3.48 -0.92 -8.04
C ILE A 31 -3.53 0.40 -8.82
N PHE A 32 -2.37 0.90 -9.24
CA PHE A 32 -2.29 2.13 -10.03
C PHE A 32 -2.98 1.96 -11.39
N THR A 33 -2.74 0.85 -12.06
CA THR A 33 -3.36 0.56 -13.35
C THR A 33 -4.87 0.47 -13.23
N LYS A 34 -5.39 -0.16 -12.18
CA LYS A 34 -6.82 -0.23 -11.91
C LYS A 34 -7.43 1.16 -11.73
N ALA A 35 -6.68 2.08 -11.14
CA ALA A 35 -7.13 3.44 -10.89
C ALA A 35 -6.96 4.37 -12.10
N GLY A 36 -6.49 3.84 -13.23
CA GLY A 36 -6.28 4.64 -14.43
C GLY A 36 -4.97 5.43 -14.44
N GLU A 37 -4.07 5.13 -13.51
CA GLU A 37 -2.74 5.76 -13.48
C GLU A 37 -1.68 4.81 -14.07
N PRO A 38 -0.65 5.35 -14.75
CA PRO A 38 0.44 4.49 -15.23
C PRO A 38 1.11 3.76 -14.08
N GLY A 39 1.28 2.45 -14.22
CA GLY A 39 1.84 1.62 -13.15
C GLY A 39 3.26 1.98 -12.75
N TRP A 40 4.08 2.50 -13.68
CA TRP A 40 5.46 2.89 -13.40
C TRP A 40 5.56 4.00 -12.35
N LYS A 41 4.50 4.78 -12.15
CA LYS A 41 4.48 5.82 -11.12
C LYS A 41 4.55 5.22 -9.71
N SER A 42 4.18 3.95 -9.54
CA SER A 42 4.24 3.28 -8.25
C SER A 42 5.67 3.00 -7.78
N ILE A 43 6.64 3.06 -8.68
CA ILE A 43 8.04 2.75 -8.37
C ILE A 43 8.80 3.98 -7.90
N ILE A 44 8.37 5.18 -8.29
CA ILE A 44 9.06 6.43 -7.99
C ILE A 44 8.72 6.90 -6.57
N PRO A 45 9.73 7.02 -5.67
CA PRO A 45 9.46 7.54 -4.31
C PRO A 45 8.83 8.93 -4.36
N LEU A 46 8.05 9.27 -3.36
CA LEU A 46 7.28 10.51 -3.23
C LEU A 46 6.19 10.65 -4.29
N TYR A 47 6.50 10.44 -5.56
CA TYR A 47 5.50 10.46 -6.63
C TYR A 47 4.48 9.34 -6.41
N ASN A 48 4.95 8.16 -6.00
CA ASN A 48 4.09 7.05 -5.60
C ASN A 48 3.10 7.49 -4.51
N THR A 49 3.59 8.13 -3.45
CA THR A 49 2.75 8.59 -2.35
C THR A 49 1.74 9.65 -2.82
N TYR A 50 2.18 10.59 -3.63
CA TYR A 50 1.30 11.61 -4.22
C TYR A 50 0.16 10.95 -5.00
N ILE A 51 0.49 10.00 -5.87
CA ILE A 51 -0.53 9.31 -6.70
C ILE A 51 -1.45 8.45 -5.85
N GLN A 52 -0.94 7.78 -4.81
CA GLN A 52 -1.80 7.00 -3.92
C GLN A 52 -2.86 7.88 -3.24
N TYR A 53 -2.47 9.05 -2.78
CA TYR A 53 -3.41 9.99 -2.15
C TYR A 53 -4.40 10.54 -3.18
N LYS A 54 -3.95 10.76 -4.41
CA LYS A 54 -4.83 11.15 -5.51
C LYS A 54 -5.87 10.06 -5.79
N ILE A 55 -5.46 8.79 -5.82
CA ILE A 55 -6.35 7.65 -6.05
C ILE A 55 -7.40 7.55 -4.94
N ALA A 56 -6.98 7.67 -3.67
CA ALA A 56 -7.88 7.48 -2.53
C ALA A 56 -8.77 8.69 -2.27
N TRP A 57 -8.24 9.89 -2.40
CA TRP A 57 -8.92 11.13 -2.02
C TRP A 57 -9.26 12.06 -3.18
N GLY A 58 -8.59 11.90 -4.31
CA GLY A 58 -8.70 12.84 -5.42
C GLY A 58 -7.76 14.05 -5.31
N ASN A 59 -7.01 14.17 -4.23
CA ASN A 59 -6.05 15.26 -4.01
C ASN A 59 -4.75 14.67 -3.49
N GLY A 60 -3.75 14.56 -4.38
CA GLY A 60 -2.46 13.97 -4.05
C GLY A 60 -1.64 14.80 -3.05
N TRP A 61 -1.88 16.10 -2.99
CA TRP A 61 -1.11 16.97 -2.10
C TRP A 61 -1.36 16.71 -0.61
N LEU A 62 -2.42 15.97 -0.27
CA LEU A 62 -2.70 15.60 1.11
C LEU A 62 -1.58 14.75 1.73
N PHE A 63 -0.72 14.12 0.90
CA PHE A 63 0.41 13.36 1.45
C PHE A 63 1.37 14.23 2.26
N LEU A 64 1.40 15.54 2.01
CA LEU A 64 2.24 16.46 2.77
C LEU A 64 1.87 16.51 4.26
N LEU A 65 0.64 16.17 4.60
CA LEU A 65 0.20 16.09 6.00
C LEU A 65 0.91 14.98 6.78
N ASN A 66 1.49 14.01 6.09
CA ASN A 66 2.28 12.94 6.74
C ASN A 66 3.56 13.47 7.39
N PHE A 67 4.03 14.64 6.99
CA PHE A 67 5.24 15.25 7.56
C PHE A 67 4.97 15.96 8.90
N ILE A 68 3.72 16.07 9.31
CA ILE A 68 3.33 16.69 10.57
C ILE A 68 3.19 15.60 11.63
N PRO A 69 3.99 15.66 12.75
CA PRO A 69 3.85 14.68 13.82
C PRO A 69 2.42 14.62 14.37
N ILE A 70 1.99 13.46 14.80
CA ILE A 70 0.64 13.18 15.31
C ILE A 70 -0.39 13.18 14.19
N VAL A 71 -0.46 14.23 13.36
CA VAL A 71 -1.37 14.29 12.21
C VAL A 71 -1.12 13.13 11.24
N ASN A 72 0.15 12.72 11.07
CA ASN A 72 0.48 11.63 10.16
C ASN A 72 -0.18 10.31 10.55
N ILE A 73 -0.38 10.05 11.84
CA ILE A 73 -1.04 8.83 12.31
C ILE A 73 -2.50 8.83 11.87
N VAL A 74 -3.20 9.94 12.10
CA VAL A 74 -4.60 10.10 11.71
C VAL A 74 -4.76 10.04 10.19
N ILE A 75 -3.90 10.74 9.47
CA ILE A 75 -3.92 10.77 8.00
C ILE A 75 -3.67 9.39 7.41
N SER A 76 -2.75 8.61 7.98
CA SER A 76 -2.47 7.25 7.51
C SER A 76 -3.69 6.35 7.67
N ILE A 77 -4.38 6.43 8.81
CA ILE A 77 -5.58 5.64 9.05
C ILE A 77 -6.70 6.04 8.09
N VAL A 78 -6.95 7.33 7.95
CA VAL A 78 -7.98 7.84 7.04
C VAL A 78 -7.65 7.49 5.59
N PHE A 79 -6.37 7.57 5.21
CA PHE A 79 -5.92 7.18 3.87
C PHE A 79 -6.27 5.72 3.56
N GLU A 80 -6.00 4.80 4.49
CA GLU A 80 -6.32 3.39 4.25
C GLU A 80 -7.82 3.16 4.12
N VAL A 81 -8.63 3.86 4.91
CA VAL A 81 -10.09 3.79 4.80
C VAL A 81 -10.54 4.31 3.44
N LYS A 82 -9.99 5.45 3.01
CA LYS A 82 -10.33 6.05 1.72
C LYS A 82 -9.89 5.17 0.56
N LEU A 83 -8.71 4.54 0.68
CA LEU A 83 -8.21 3.61 -0.33
C LEU A 83 -9.15 2.40 -0.47
N ALA A 84 -9.57 1.82 0.64
CA ALA A 84 -10.51 0.70 0.61
C ALA A 84 -11.82 1.09 -0.07
N LYS A 85 -12.38 2.24 0.30
CA LYS A 85 -13.62 2.74 -0.30
C LYS A 85 -13.47 3.07 -1.77
N ALA A 86 -12.32 3.61 -2.17
CA ALA A 86 -12.04 3.93 -3.58
C ALA A 86 -12.06 2.68 -4.46
N PHE A 87 -11.78 1.51 -3.88
CA PHE A 87 -11.86 0.23 -4.58
C PHE A 87 -13.12 -0.55 -4.24
N GLY A 88 -14.14 0.11 -3.69
CA GLY A 88 -15.44 -0.50 -3.42
C GLY A 88 -15.44 -1.50 -2.26
N GLN A 89 -14.45 -1.43 -1.38
CA GLN A 89 -14.33 -2.36 -0.27
C GLN A 89 -14.98 -1.82 1.01
N SER A 90 -15.34 -2.74 1.90
CA SER A 90 -16.00 -2.41 3.16
C SER A 90 -15.02 -1.90 4.21
N GLY A 91 -15.57 -1.46 5.37
CA GLY A 91 -14.76 -1.07 6.50
C GLY A 91 -13.91 -2.20 7.07
N ASP A 92 -14.37 -3.46 6.96
CA ASP A 92 -13.59 -4.62 7.38
C ASP A 92 -12.29 -4.74 6.58
N PHE A 93 -12.36 -4.49 5.29
CA PHE A 93 -11.17 -4.47 4.43
C PHE A 93 -10.23 -3.33 4.84
N ALA A 94 -10.79 -2.17 5.18
CA ALA A 94 -9.99 -1.03 5.64
C ALA A 94 -9.23 -1.36 6.92
N VAL A 95 -9.86 -2.07 7.86
CA VAL A 95 -9.19 -2.53 9.09
C VAL A 95 -8.02 -3.44 8.74
N GLY A 96 -8.19 -4.34 7.78
CA GLY A 96 -7.11 -5.19 7.30
C GLY A 96 -5.96 -4.40 6.69
N LEU A 97 -6.25 -3.38 5.90
CA LEU A 97 -5.24 -2.50 5.33
C LEU A 97 -4.44 -1.75 6.40
N ILE A 98 -5.09 -1.37 7.50
CA ILE A 98 -4.43 -0.66 8.59
C ILE A 98 -3.48 -1.58 9.35
N PHE A 99 -3.93 -2.78 9.68
CA PHE A 99 -3.16 -3.71 10.53
C PHE A 99 -2.26 -4.65 9.75
N LEU A 100 -2.66 -5.04 8.54
CA LEU A 100 -1.92 -5.96 7.67
C LEU A 100 -1.81 -5.38 6.26
N PRO A 101 -1.16 -4.20 6.10
CA PRO A 101 -1.19 -3.50 4.81
C PRO A 101 -0.61 -4.30 3.66
N ASN A 102 0.47 -5.05 3.90
CA ASN A 102 1.13 -5.79 2.83
C ASN A 102 0.23 -6.90 2.27
N ILE A 103 -0.43 -7.64 3.16
CA ILE A 103 -1.31 -8.74 2.76
C ILE A 103 -2.53 -8.21 2.02
N PHE A 104 -3.17 -7.16 2.56
CA PHE A 104 -4.38 -6.62 1.97
C PHE A 104 -4.11 -5.84 0.69
N ARG A 105 -2.92 -5.26 0.53
CA ARG A 105 -2.52 -4.66 -0.76
C ARG A 105 -2.32 -5.71 -1.83
N LEU A 106 -1.78 -6.87 -1.48
CA LEU A 106 -1.70 -8.00 -2.42
C LEU A 106 -3.08 -8.43 -2.88
N ILE A 107 -4.02 -8.54 -1.94
CA ILE A 107 -5.41 -8.88 -2.26
C ILE A 107 -6.02 -7.80 -3.15
N LEU A 108 -5.80 -6.54 -2.84
CA LEU A 108 -6.35 -5.43 -3.61
C LEU A 108 -5.81 -5.40 -5.04
N GLY A 109 -4.51 -5.63 -5.20
CA GLY A 109 -3.86 -5.62 -6.52
C GLY A 109 -4.21 -6.82 -7.38
N PHE A 110 -4.15 -8.02 -6.81
CA PHE A 110 -4.34 -9.27 -7.56
C PHE A 110 -5.79 -9.77 -7.55
N GLY A 111 -6.63 -9.22 -6.67
CA GLY A 111 -8.02 -9.65 -6.56
C GLY A 111 -8.92 -8.99 -7.60
N SER A 112 -10.23 -9.18 -7.42
CA SER A 112 -11.25 -8.69 -8.34
C SER A 112 -11.77 -7.30 -7.99
N ALA A 113 -11.23 -6.63 -6.98
CA ALA A 113 -11.65 -5.29 -6.60
C ALA A 113 -11.46 -4.31 -7.75
N ARG A 114 -12.43 -3.43 -7.96
CA ARG A 114 -12.40 -2.43 -9.02
C ARG A 114 -12.38 -1.03 -8.43
N TYR A 115 -11.61 -0.16 -9.06
CA TYR A 115 -11.56 1.24 -8.66
C TYR A 115 -12.88 1.94 -9.05
N ILE A 116 -13.54 2.55 -8.06
CA ILE A 116 -14.81 3.25 -8.27
C ILE A 116 -14.67 4.78 -8.18
N GLY A 117 -13.48 5.26 -7.86
CA GLY A 117 -13.18 6.68 -7.80
C GLY A 117 -12.74 7.15 -6.42
N PRO A 118 -12.17 8.37 -6.34
CA PRO A 118 -11.73 8.94 -5.06
C PRO A 118 -12.91 9.12 -4.09
N GLN A 119 -12.62 9.05 -2.79
CA GLN A 119 -13.64 9.13 -1.74
C GLN A 119 -13.48 10.42 -0.88
#